data_cb789a4557dcdc1d0c973efc4b4e6a95
#
_entry.id   cb789a4557dcdc1d0c973efc4b4e6a95
#
_cell.length_a   1.000
_cell.length_b   1.000
_cell.length_c   1.000
_cell.angle_alpha   90.00
_cell.angle_beta   90.00
_cell.angle_gamma   90.00
#
_symmetry.space_group_name_H-M   'P 1'
#
loop_
_entity.id
_entity.type
_entity.pdbx_description
1 polymer ?
#
loop_
_entity_poly.entity_id
_entity_poly.type
_entity_poly.pdbx_seq_one_letter_code
_entity_poly.pdbx_strand_id
1 'polypeptide(L)'
;MFGYARSTKLVAAPNGRSTAPLRVLVVGAGVAGISVARGLLRDGHDVTVFERRPDVRAAGGAVTIWSNGETVLNQLGVDMDGAGQLLATVRAVTSRGRPLATLDVTAMVRRLGAPVRMVPRRVLLERLLEGFPPERIRCDSRVIALVGAGDRVRVEFADGAVADGDVVIGADGLHSIVREWVGARDAKPTGWCSWQGLVTLPEIPEITDSDAALMIIGARGNLGLWPAGGSDVQWWFDLPWSYDFVRPQRPIEMIRSHFAGWSDPVDRVLATLTDDDLAHSPFPHFRHPIPRAGAGPVTLLGDAAHTMPPTLAQGTNQALLDTMVLCRALADFRRGTRRRGADVSSALRWYEKTRRRKVMAVSWAASLPVSHGEFVLGPAALISDRLQVRALTAFLRATSHRRMSADISRNLGVAATVPSSP
;
A
#
# COMPACT_ATOMS: atom_id res chain seq x y z
N MET A 1 -3.61 34.22 -72.47
CA MET A 1 -4.29 34.04 -71.20
C MET A 1 -3.74 32.76 -70.57
N PHE A 2 -2.85 32.91 -69.62
CA PHE A 2 -2.21 31.79 -68.97
C PHE A 2 -2.86 31.57 -67.61
N GLY A 3 -3.54 30.40 -67.46
CA GLY A 3 -4.14 29.97 -66.21
C GLY A 3 -3.11 29.25 -65.33
N TYR A 4 -2.77 29.83 -64.16
CA TYR A 4 -1.95 29.19 -63.14
C TYR A 4 -2.77 28.19 -62.37
N ALA A 5 -2.48 26.89 -62.55
CA ALA A 5 -2.94 25.84 -61.65
C ALA A 5 -2.21 25.89 -60.32
N ARG A 6 -2.89 26.24 -59.24
CA ARG A 6 -2.37 26.13 -57.86
C ARG A 6 -2.30 24.66 -57.48
N SER A 7 -1.09 24.15 -57.36
CA SER A 7 -0.81 22.85 -56.74
C SER A 7 -1.08 22.94 -55.24
N THR A 8 -2.13 22.34 -54.78
CA THR A 8 -2.44 22.11 -53.36
C THR A 8 -1.51 21.02 -52.86
N LYS A 9 -0.42 21.43 -52.15
CA LYS A 9 0.35 20.49 -51.36
C LYS A 9 -0.56 19.88 -50.31
N LEU A 10 -0.82 18.59 -50.43
CA LEU A 10 -1.35 17.76 -49.35
C LEU A 10 -0.36 17.86 -48.16
N VAL A 11 -0.76 18.59 -47.12
CA VAL A 11 -0.12 18.57 -45.86
C VAL A 11 -0.35 17.17 -45.26
N ALA A 12 0.71 16.36 -45.19
CA ALA A 12 0.68 15.07 -44.52
C ALA A 12 0.15 15.29 -43.11
N ALA A 13 -0.92 14.58 -42.76
CA ALA A 13 -1.44 14.56 -41.40
C ALA A 13 -0.33 14.18 -40.42
N PRO A 14 -0.21 14.82 -39.22
CA PRO A 14 0.80 14.50 -38.28
C PRO A 14 0.60 13.04 -37.85
N ASN A 15 1.64 12.23 -37.89
CA ASN A 15 1.70 10.84 -37.49
C ASN A 15 0.83 10.62 -36.25
N GLY A 16 -0.34 9.97 -36.44
CA GLY A 16 -1.31 9.69 -35.40
C GLY A 16 -0.67 8.80 -34.35
N ARG A 17 -0.48 9.34 -33.16
CA ARG A 17 -0.13 8.53 -32.02
C ARG A 17 -1.26 7.58 -31.75
N SER A 18 -0.94 6.31 -31.56
CA SER A 18 -1.91 5.28 -31.27
C SER A 18 -2.75 5.67 -30.04
N THR A 19 -4.01 6.00 -30.25
CA THR A 19 -5.02 6.10 -29.20
C THR A 19 -5.49 4.71 -28.76
N ALA A 20 -4.92 3.66 -29.32
CA ALA A 20 -5.29 2.29 -29.06
C ALA A 20 -5.03 1.92 -27.60
N PRO A 21 -5.91 1.11 -27.00
CA PRO A 21 -5.67 0.50 -25.69
C PRO A 21 -4.35 -0.26 -25.67
N LEU A 22 -3.58 -0.09 -24.58
CA LEU A 22 -2.42 -0.94 -24.32
C LEU A 22 -2.91 -2.27 -23.74
N ARG A 23 -2.28 -3.38 -24.14
CA ARG A 23 -2.42 -4.66 -23.48
C ARG A 23 -1.47 -4.69 -22.29
N VAL A 24 -2.04 -4.64 -21.08
CA VAL A 24 -1.31 -4.57 -19.82
C VAL A 24 -1.44 -5.88 -19.06
N LEU A 25 -0.33 -6.50 -18.77
CA LEU A 25 -0.24 -7.71 -17.96
C LEU A 25 0.17 -7.34 -16.54
N VAL A 26 -0.68 -7.64 -15.55
CA VAL A 26 -0.41 -7.39 -14.13
C VAL A 26 -0.11 -8.72 -13.46
N VAL A 27 1.06 -8.84 -12.84
CA VAL A 27 1.46 -10.05 -12.12
C VAL A 27 1.18 -9.86 -10.63
N GLY A 28 0.23 -10.64 -10.08
CA GLY A 28 -0.23 -10.60 -8.69
C GLY A 28 -1.60 -9.93 -8.54
N ALA A 29 -2.56 -10.64 -7.92
CA ALA A 29 -3.93 -10.15 -7.62
C ALA A 29 -4.11 -9.68 -6.17
N GLY A 30 -3.05 -9.20 -5.52
CA GLY A 30 -3.15 -8.52 -4.23
C GLY A 30 -3.73 -7.11 -4.35
N VAL A 31 -3.84 -6.39 -3.22
CA VAL A 31 -4.37 -5.01 -3.19
C VAL A 31 -3.70 -4.12 -4.24
N ALA A 32 -2.39 -4.18 -4.38
CA ALA A 32 -1.64 -3.38 -5.35
C ALA A 32 -2.03 -3.70 -6.81
N GLY A 33 -2.07 -5.00 -7.16
CA GLY A 33 -2.38 -5.45 -8.52
C GLY A 33 -3.83 -5.18 -8.93
N ILE A 34 -4.79 -5.47 -8.05
CA ILE A 34 -6.21 -5.17 -8.34
C ILE A 34 -6.45 -3.66 -8.41
N SER A 35 -5.82 -2.85 -7.55
CA SER A 35 -5.94 -1.39 -7.59
C SER A 35 -5.46 -0.82 -8.93
N VAL A 36 -4.27 -1.22 -9.41
CA VAL A 36 -3.74 -0.73 -10.69
C VAL A 36 -4.54 -1.23 -11.87
N ALA A 37 -4.97 -2.50 -11.84
CA ALA A 37 -5.82 -3.06 -12.90
C ALA A 37 -7.15 -2.33 -13.00
N ARG A 38 -7.82 -2.04 -11.86
CA ARG A 38 -9.05 -1.25 -11.80
C ARG A 38 -8.87 0.14 -12.40
N GLY A 39 -7.80 0.84 -12.06
CA GLY A 39 -7.51 2.16 -12.60
C GLY A 39 -7.27 2.14 -14.12
N LEU A 40 -6.49 1.18 -14.61
CA LEU A 40 -6.16 1.04 -16.02
C LEU A 40 -7.34 0.58 -16.88
N LEU A 41 -8.22 -0.30 -16.36
CA LEU A 41 -9.48 -0.67 -17.03
C LEU A 41 -10.38 0.55 -17.18
N ARG A 42 -10.51 1.40 -16.16
CA ARG A 42 -11.26 2.66 -16.24
C ARG A 42 -10.67 3.64 -17.26
N ASP A 43 -9.36 3.63 -17.44
CA ASP A 43 -8.66 4.42 -18.45
C ASP A 43 -8.80 3.81 -19.86
N GLY A 44 -9.50 2.66 -20.01
CA GLY A 44 -9.76 2.00 -21.27
C GLY A 44 -8.60 1.19 -21.84
N HIS A 45 -7.72 0.68 -20.99
CA HIS A 45 -6.68 -0.28 -21.38
C HIS A 45 -7.23 -1.72 -21.36
N ASP A 46 -6.61 -2.63 -22.13
CA ASP A 46 -6.88 -4.05 -22.09
C ASP A 46 -5.99 -4.69 -21.01
N VAL A 47 -6.56 -5.01 -19.84
CA VAL A 47 -5.81 -5.47 -18.67
C VAL A 47 -6.14 -6.92 -18.36
N THR A 48 -5.10 -7.72 -18.09
CA THR A 48 -5.22 -9.06 -17.52
C THR A 48 -4.36 -9.15 -16.28
N VAL A 49 -4.94 -9.65 -15.19
CA VAL A 49 -4.26 -9.91 -13.92
C VAL A 49 -3.99 -11.41 -13.79
N PHE A 50 -2.76 -11.77 -13.43
CA PHE A 50 -2.35 -13.16 -13.21
C PHE A 50 -2.08 -13.41 -11.74
N GLU A 51 -2.77 -14.39 -11.17
CA GLU A 51 -2.59 -14.81 -9.78
C GLU A 51 -2.14 -16.28 -9.75
N ARG A 52 -1.10 -16.55 -8.94
CA ARG A 52 -0.54 -17.90 -8.79
C ARG A 52 -1.40 -18.85 -7.98
N ARG A 53 -2.33 -18.31 -7.16
CA ARG A 53 -3.26 -19.10 -6.34
C ARG A 53 -4.52 -19.42 -7.13
N PRO A 54 -5.30 -20.44 -6.70
CA PRO A 54 -6.56 -20.80 -7.34
C PRO A 54 -7.65 -19.74 -7.13
N ASP A 55 -7.46 -18.84 -6.18
CA ASP A 55 -8.41 -17.80 -5.82
C ASP A 55 -7.71 -16.47 -5.49
N VAL A 56 -8.47 -15.38 -5.61
CA VAL A 56 -8.03 -14.05 -5.17
C VAL A 56 -8.37 -13.87 -3.70
N ARG A 57 -7.36 -13.89 -2.85
CA ARG A 57 -7.54 -13.71 -1.41
C ARG A 57 -6.44 -12.86 -0.79
N ALA A 58 -6.79 -12.13 0.24
CA ALA A 58 -5.83 -11.45 1.08
C ALA A 58 -5.48 -12.32 2.29
N ALA A 59 -4.19 -12.51 2.51
CA ALA A 59 -3.67 -13.11 3.74
C ALA A 59 -3.32 -12.02 4.76
N GLY A 60 -3.31 -12.39 6.05
CA GLY A 60 -2.95 -11.52 7.17
C GLY A 60 -4.15 -10.79 7.78
N GLY A 61 -3.86 -9.97 8.78
CA GLY A 61 -4.85 -9.23 9.56
C GLY A 61 -5.44 -8.02 8.85
N ALA A 62 -5.48 -6.89 9.55
CA ALA A 62 -5.98 -5.63 9.02
C ALA A 62 -4.84 -4.68 8.59
N VAL A 63 -5.18 -3.63 7.88
CA VAL A 63 -4.27 -2.57 7.45
C VAL A 63 -4.87 -1.20 7.75
N THR A 64 -4.01 -0.25 8.09
CA THR A 64 -4.42 1.14 8.22
C THR A 64 -4.43 1.81 6.85
N ILE A 65 -5.58 2.29 6.45
CA ILE A 65 -5.74 3.17 5.30
C ILE A 65 -5.73 4.60 5.81
N TRP A 66 -4.64 5.30 5.54
CA TRP A 66 -4.49 6.71 5.85
C TRP A 66 -5.22 7.57 4.81
N SER A 67 -5.44 8.84 5.12
CA SER A 67 -6.14 9.79 4.23
C SER A 67 -5.58 9.80 2.79
N ASN A 68 -4.29 9.56 2.60
CA ASN A 68 -3.67 9.47 1.28
C ASN A 68 -4.09 8.21 0.51
N GLY A 69 -4.20 7.08 1.16
CA GLY A 69 -4.73 5.84 0.58
C GLY A 69 -6.22 5.92 0.31
N GLU A 70 -6.99 6.42 1.27
CA GLU A 70 -8.44 6.62 1.15
C GLU A 70 -8.80 7.51 -0.05
N THR A 71 -8.05 8.60 -0.24
CA THR A 71 -8.24 9.47 -1.42
C THR A 71 -8.05 8.70 -2.74
N VAL A 72 -7.08 7.77 -2.80
CA VAL A 72 -6.89 6.95 -4.01
C VAL A 72 -8.05 5.97 -4.20
N LEU A 73 -8.50 5.30 -3.14
CA LEU A 73 -9.64 4.38 -3.20
C LEU A 73 -10.89 5.11 -3.73
N ASN A 74 -11.18 6.29 -3.19
CA ASN A 74 -12.28 7.14 -3.69
C ASN A 74 -12.13 7.49 -5.17
N GLN A 75 -10.92 7.84 -5.62
CA GLN A 75 -10.65 8.14 -7.03
C GLN A 75 -10.78 6.90 -7.93
N LEU A 76 -10.51 5.71 -7.41
CA LEU A 76 -10.75 4.44 -8.09
C LEU A 76 -12.24 4.03 -8.10
N GLY A 77 -13.11 4.79 -7.45
CA GLY A 77 -14.52 4.48 -7.30
C GLY A 77 -14.76 3.25 -6.41
N VAL A 78 -13.92 3.07 -5.39
CA VAL A 78 -14.08 2.03 -4.37
C VAL A 78 -14.88 2.62 -3.23
N ASP A 79 -16.03 2.03 -2.95
CA ASP A 79 -16.83 2.41 -1.79
C ASP A 79 -16.25 1.77 -0.52
N MET A 80 -15.86 2.63 0.41
CA MET A 80 -15.31 2.22 1.70
C MET A 80 -16.30 2.44 2.86
N ASP A 81 -17.54 2.82 2.58
CA ASP A 81 -18.54 3.00 3.64
C ASP A 81 -18.82 1.66 4.36
N GLY A 82 -18.83 1.71 5.69
CA GLY A 82 -18.97 0.52 6.54
C GLY A 82 -17.76 -0.43 6.53
N ALA A 83 -16.69 -0.15 5.79
CA ALA A 83 -15.52 -1.02 5.75
C ALA A 83 -14.55 -0.70 6.90
N GLY A 84 -14.39 -1.65 7.82
CA GLY A 84 -13.50 -1.54 8.97
C GLY A 84 -13.92 -0.47 9.98
N GLN A 85 -12.98 -0.02 10.83
CA GLN A 85 -13.18 0.96 11.88
C GLN A 85 -12.54 2.31 11.51
N LEU A 86 -13.31 3.39 11.59
CA LEU A 86 -12.77 4.76 11.52
C LEU A 86 -11.96 5.07 12.78
N LEU A 87 -10.82 5.73 12.60
CA LEU A 87 -9.94 6.08 13.71
C LEU A 87 -9.97 7.60 13.94
N ALA A 88 -10.20 7.99 15.18
CA ALA A 88 -10.12 9.38 15.62
C ALA A 88 -8.83 9.70 16.38
N THR A 89 -8.23 8.69 17.02
CA THR A 89 -7.07 8.88 17.89
C THR A 89 -6.10 7.71 17.79
N VAL A 90 -4.80 7.97 17.90
CA VAL A 90 -3.78 6.95 18.18
C VAL A 90 -3.08 7.34 19.48
N ARG A 91 -3.15 6.49 20.49
CA ARG A 91 -2.48 6.67 21.77
C ARG A 91 -1.23 5.80 21.82
N ALA A 92 -0.11 6.40 22.19
CA ALA A 92 1.13 5.69 22.50
C ALA A 92 1.39 5.79 24.00
N VAL A 93 1.68 4.65 24.63
CA VAL A 93 2.00 4.55 26.06
C VAL A 93 3.26 3.68 26.25
N THR A 94 3.91 3.81 27.38
CA THR A 94 4.99 2.88 27.77
C THR A 94 4.42 1.51 28.17
N SER A 95 5.29 0.49 28.28
CA SER A 95 4.93 -0.83 28.82
C SER A 95 4.30 -0.78 30.23
N ARG A 96 4.48 0.35 30.96
CA ARG A 96 3.87 0.60 32.27
C ARG A 96 2.63 1.51 32.22
N GLY A 97 2.07 1.75 31.03
CA GLY A 97 0.87 2.56 30.84
C GLY A 97 1.07 4.09 30.92
N ARG A 98 2.30 4.60 31.07
CA ARG A 98 2.54 6.05 31.10
C ARG A 98 2.36 6.63 29.69
N PRO A 99 1.59 7.72 29.51
CA PRO A 99 1.43 8.36 28.21
C PRO A 99 2.75 8.82 27.59
N LEU A 100 2.93 8.57 26.30
CA LEU A 100 4.05 9.04 25.48
C LEU A 100 3.58 10.07 24.46
N ALA A 101 2.47 9.81 23.77
CA ALA A 101 1.93 10.70 22.74
C ALA A 101 0.46 10.38 22.49
N THR A 102 -0.28 11.40 22.03
CA THR A 102 -1.65 11.26 21.53
C THR A 102 -1.76 11.94 20.18
N LEU A 103 -1.93 11.16 19.13
CA LEU A 103 -2.13 11.68 17.79
C LEU A 103 -3.62 11.92 17.56
N ASP A 104 -4.05 13.17 17.45
CA ASP A 104 -5.40 13.56 17.03
C ASP A 104 -5.57 13.33 15.52
N VAL A 105 -6.06 12.14 15.18
CA VAL A 105 -6.32 11.72 13.79
C VAL A 105 -7.46 12.57 13.20
N THR A 106 -8.46 12.96 14.00
CA THR A 106 -9.56 13.82 13.55
C THR A 106 -9.04 15.17 13.05
N ALA A 107 -8.09 15.80 13.77
CA ALA A 107 -7.46 17.02 13.31
C ALA A 107 -6.66 16.84 12.02
N MET A 108 -6.10 15.64 11.81
CA MET A 108 -5.39 15.27 10.59
C MET A 108 -6.36 15.08 9.41
N VAL A 109 -7.47 14.37 9.65
CA VAL A 109 -8.56 14.18 8.67
C VAL A 109 -9.13 15.51 8.21
N ARG A 110 -9.42 16.43 9.12
CA ARG A 110 -9.87 17.81 8.76
C ARG A 110 -8.90 18.54 7.83
N ARG A 111 -7.59 18.27 7.92
CA ARG A 111 -6.56 18.90 7.08
C ARG A 111 -6.32 18.16 5.76
N LEU A 112 -6.57 16.87 5.72
CA LEU A 112 -6.29 16.02 4.56
C LEU A 112 -7.54 15.71 3.71
N GLY A 113 -8.74 15.90 4.26
CA GLY A 113 -10.01 15.78 3.55
C GLY A 113 -10.49 14.36 3.29
N ALA A 114 -9.87 13.37 3.93
CA ALA A 114 -10.29 11.97 3.82
C ALA A 114 -10.05 11.23 5.14
N PRO A 115 -10.92 10.29 5.53
CA PRO A 115 -10.82 9.57 6.79
C PRO A 115 -9.56 8.70 6.89
N VAL A 116 -9.31 8.24 8.10
CA VAL A 116 -8.33 7.19 8.42
C VAL A 116 -9.09 6.03 9.01
N ARG A 117 -8.81 4.82 8.56
CA ARG A 117 -9.47 3.62 9.04
C ARG A 117 -8.53 2.44 9.20
N MET A 118 -8.86 1.55 10.11
CA MET A 118 -8.32 0.20 10.16
C MET A 118 -9.30 -0.72 9.44
N VAL A 119 -8.83 -1.48 8.46
CA VAL A 119 -9.69 -2.35 7.65
C VAL A 119 -9.06 -3.73 7.50
N PRO A 120 -9.81 -4.82 7.76
CA PRO A 120 -9.33 -6.16 7.45
C PRO A 120 -8.93 -6.27 5.98
N ARG A 121 -7.76 -6.87 5.70
CA ARG A 121 -7.23 -6.98 4.32
C ARG A 121 -8.21 -7.67 3.39
N ARG A 122 -8.94 -8.65 3.91
CA ARG A 122 -10.01 -9.34 3.18
C ARG A 122 -11.07 -8.35 2.72
N VAL A 123 -11.60 -7.53 3.63
CA VAL A 123 -12.64 -6.52 3.33
C VAL A 123 -12.12 -5.49 2.31
N LEU A 124 -10.89 -5.00 2.46
CA LEU A 124 -10.30 -4.08 1.49
C LEU A 124 -10.22 -4.69 0.09
N LEU A 125 -9.82 -5.95 -0.02
CA LEU A 125 -9.71 -6.63 -1.30
C LEU A 125 -11.10 -6.90 -1.91
N GLU A 126 -12.08 -7.29 -1.10
CA GLU A 126 -13.49 -7.44 -1.50
C GLU A 126 -14.03 -6.13 -2.09
N ARG A 127 -13.83 -5.00 -1.39
CA ARG A 127 -14.22 -3.66 -1.89
C ARG A 127 -13.53 -3.29 -3.21
N LEU A 128 -12.27 -3.65 -3.38
CA LEU A 128 -11.55 -3.44 -4.63
C LEU A 128 -12.06 -4.31 -5.78
N LEU A 129 -12.61 -5.48 -5.47
CA LEU A 129 -13.18 -6.42 -6.45
C LEU A 129 -14.63 -6.12 -6.79
N GLU A 130 -15.35 -5.32 -6.00
CA GLU A 130 -16.72 -4.92 -6.33
C GLU A 130 -16.80 -4.23 -7.69
N GLY A 131 -17.56 -4.84 -8.62
CA GLY A 131 -17.69 -4.37 -10.01
C GLY A 131 -16.42 -4.53 -10.87
N PHE A 132 -15.40 -5.27 -10.37
CA PHE A 132 -14.26 -5.66 -11.18
C PHE A 132 -14.61 -6.86 -12.06
N PRO A 133 -14.32 -6.85 -13.38
CA PRO A 133 -14.67 -7.95 -14.27
C PRO A 133 -13.86 -9.22 -13.92
N PRO A 134 -14.49 -10.31 -13.46
CA PRO A 134 -13.78 -11.51 -13.01
C PRO A 134 -13.00 -12.19 -14.14
N GLU A 135 -13.45 -12.08 -15.40
CA GLU A 135 -12.77 -12.62 -16.58
C GLU A 135 -11.42 -11.95 -16.86
N ARG A 136 -11.13 -10.83 -16.22
CA ARG A 136 -9.84 -10.14 -16.27
C ARG A 136 -8.82 -10.66 -15.28
N ILE A 137 -9.20 -11.62 -14.43
CA ILE A 137 -8.31 -12.28 -13.47
C ILE A 137 -8.14 -13.74 -13.88
N ARG A 138 -6.90 -14.16 -14.08
CA ARG A 138 -6.53 -15.53 -14.34
C ARG A 138 -5.81 -16.09 -13.11
N CYS A 139 -6.53 -16.88 -12.34
CA CYS A 139 -5.99 -17.66 -11.23
C CYS A 139 -5.19 -18.87 -11.75
N ASP A 140 -4.53 -19.59 -10.84
CA ASP A 140 -3.63 -20.73 -11.15
C ASP A 140 -2.56 -20.39 -12.20
N SER A 141 -2.22 -19.11 -12.35
CA SER A 141 -1.33 -18.59 -13.37
C SER A 141 0.00 -18.11 -12.73
N ARG A 142 0.83 -19.07 -12.32
CA ARG A 142 2.15 -18.79 -11.75
C ARG A 142 3.10 -18.35 -12.84
N VAL A 143 3.48 -17.09 -12.86
CA VAL A 143 4.53 -16.55 -13.72
C VAL A 143 5.89 -17.10 -13.26
N ILE A 144 6.69 -17.62 -14.22
CA ILE A 144 8.02 -18.15 -13.95
C ILE A 144 9.13 -17.42 -14.72
N ALA A 145 8.80 -16.76 -15.82
CA ALA A 145 9.77 -15.99 -16.60
C ALA A 145 9.10 -14.83 -17.37
N LEU A 146 9.92 -13.86 -17.72
CA LEU A 146 9.59 -12.82 -18.68
C LEU A 146 10.64 -12.80 -19.80
N VAL A 147 10.20 -12.63 -21.03
CA VAL A 147 11.07 -12.52 -22.20
C VAL A 147 10.79 -11.21 -22.92
N GLY A 148 11.80 -10.38 -23.06
CA GLY A 148 11.70 -9.12 -23.83
C GLY A 148 11.68 -9.43 -25.33
N ALA A 149 10.73 -8.88 -26.07
CA ALA A 149 10.58 -9.02 -27.51
C ALA A 149 10.41 -7.64 -28.15
N GLY A 150 11.48 -6.86 -28.21
CA GLY A 150 11.44 -5.49 -28.71
C GLY A 150 10.57 -4.58 -27.86
N ASP A 151 9.48 -4.03 -28.44
CA ASP A 151 8.52 -3.15 -27.74
C ASP A 151 7.46 -3.93 -26.95
N ARG A 152 7.53 -5.25 -26.91
CA ARG A 152 6.60 -6.14 -26.20
C ARG A 152 7.32 -6.99 -25.18
N VAL A 153 6.54 -7.55 -24.26
CA VAL A 153 7.03 -8.50 -23.25
C VAL A 153 6.12 -9.72 -23.26
N ARG A 154 6.75 -10.88 -23.29
CA ARG A 154 6.11 -12.18 -23.09
C ARG A 154 6.27 -12.60 -21.64
N VAL A 155 5.19 -13.06 -21.05
CA VAL A 155 5.15 -13.68 -19.72
C VAL A 155 4.96 -15.18 -19.93
N GLU A 156 5.78 -15.99 -19.26
CA GLU A 156 5.72 -17.45 -19.31
C GLU A 156 5.20 -17.99 -17.98
N PHE A 157 4.31 -18.98 -18.06
CA PHE A 157 3.67 -19.60 -16.89
C PHE A 157 4.19 -21.01 -16.63
N ALA A 158 4.02 -21.48 -15.38
CA ALA A 158 4.49 -22.79 -14.94
C ALA A 158 3.84 -23.96 -15.68
N ASP A 159 2.68 -23.78 -16.26
CA ASP A 159 1.95 -24.75 -17.09
C ASP A 159 2.39 -24.76 -18.56
N GLY A 160 3.38 -23.96 -18.93
CA GLY A 160 3.87 -23.79 -20.29
C GLY A 160 3.07 -22.80 -21.15
N ALA A 161 1.97 -22.25 -20.64
CA ALA A 161 1.25 -21.18 -21.33
C ALA A 161 2.09 -19.88 -21.40
N VAL A 162 1.73 -19.00 -22.34
CA VAL A 162 2.37 -17.70 -22.52
C VAL A 162 1.34 -16.59 -22.71
N ALA A 163 1.70 -15.37 -22.39
CA ALA A 163 0.91 -14.17 -22.68
C ALA A 163 1.84 -13.05 -23.16
N ASP A 164 1.45 -12.36 -24.24
CA ASP A 164 2.16 -11.22 -24.78
C ASP A 164 1.44 -9.91 -24.38
N GLY A 165 2.21 -8.90 -23.97
CA GLY A 165 1.68 -7.60 -23.59
C GLY A 165 2.56 -6.46 -24.08
N ASP A 166 1.96 -5.26 -24.13
CA ASP A 166 2.66 -4.01 -24.41
C ASP A 166 3.32 -3.45 -23.12
N VAL A 167 2.81 -3.85 -21.95
CA VAL A 167 3.32 -3.46 -20.63
C VAL A 167 3.16 -4.62 -19.66
N VAL A 168 4.19 -4.86 -18.82
CA VAL A 168 4.11 -5.75 -17.66
C VAL A 168 4.30 -4.95 -16.38
N ILE A 169 3.40 -5.15 -15.42
CA ILE A 169 3.44 -4.54 -14.08
C ILE A 169 3.62 -5.65 -13.05
N GLY A 170 4.79 -5.68 -12.38
CA GLY A 170 5.04 -6.55 -11.25
C GLY A 170 4.37 -5.99 -9.98
N ALA A 171 3.34 -6.69 -9.49
CA ALA A 171 2.63 -6.45 -8.24
C ALA A 171 2.60 -7.72 -7.36
N ASP A 172 3.57 -8.58 -7.55
CA ASP A 172 3.72 -9.94 -7.04
C ASP A 172 4.41 -10.04 -5.66
N GLY A 173 4.53 -8.89 -4.99
CA GLY A 173 4.89 -8.79 -3.58
C GLY A 173 6.38 -8.92 -3.29
N LEU A 174 6.71 -9.26 -2.03
CA LEU A 174 8.07 -9.29 -1.49
C LEU A 174 9.03 -10.14 -2.34
N HIS A 175 8.58 -11.30 -2.79
CA HIS A 175 9.37 -12.28 -3.58
C HIS A 175 9.03 -12.17 -5.08
N SER A 176 9.05 -10.96 -5.61
CA SER A 176 8.66 -10.64 -6.97
C SER A 176 9.64 -11.20 -8.01
N ILE A 177 9.14 -12.07 -8.89
CA ILE A 177 9.89 -12.54 -10.05
C ILE A 177 10.11 -11.43 -11.08
N VAL A 178 9.15 -10.51 -11.19
CA VAL A 178 9.29 -9.35 -12.08
C VAL A 178 10.40 -8.44 -11.59
N ARG A 179 10.58 -8.32 -10.25
CA ARG A 179 11.71 -7.58 -9.64
C ARG A 179 13.06 -8.20 -10.00
N GLU A 180 13.15 -9.53 -9.92
CA GLU A 180 14.35 -10.27 -10.30
C GLU A 180 14.68 -10.03 -11.78
N TRP A 181 13.68 -10.12 -12.66
CA TRP A 181 13.85 -9.91 -14.09
C TRP A 181 14.37 -8.52 -14.44
N VAL A 182 13.93 -7.46 -13.75
CA VAL A 182 14.46 -6.10 -13.98
C VAL A 182 15.85 -5.89 -13.33
N GLY A 183 16.45 -6.91 -12.75
CA GLY A 183 17.77 -6.85 -12.11
C GLY A 183 17.81 -6.01 -10.83
N ALA A 184 16.68 -5.86 -10.14
CA ALA A 184 16.62 -5.12 -8.88
C ALA A 184 17.01 -6.01 -7.71
N ARG A 185 17.77 -5.45 -6.76
CA ARG A 185 18.30 -6.18 -5.61
C ARG A 185 17.19 -6.67 -4.67
N ASP A 186 17.41 -7.82 -4.03
CA ASP A 186 16.50 -8.43 -3.07
C ASP A 186 16.30 -7.61 -1.81
N ALA A 187 15.20 -7.92 -1.11
CA ALA A 187 14.93 -7.36 0.19
C ALA A 187 15.94 -7.85 1.24
N LYS A 188 16.24 -6.98 2.19
CA LYS A 188 17.05 -7.31 3.36
C LYS A 188 16.18 -7.31 4.60
N PRO A 189 16.36 -8.24 5.53
CA PRO A 189 15.67 -8.22 6.81
C PRO A 189 16.13 -7.02 7.63
N THR A 190 15.28 -6.56 8.53
CA THR A 190 15.56 -5.43 9.41
C THR A 190 16.00 -5.85 10.82
N GLY A 191 15.99 -7.15 11.13
CA GLY A 191 16.28 -7.69 12.45
C GLY A 191 15.06 -7.74 13.36
N TRP A 192 13.85 -7.57 12.82
CA TRP A 192 12.58 -7.58 13.55
C TRP A 192 11.52 -8.41 12.84
N CYS A 193 10.54 -8.87 13.59
CA CYS A 193 9.34 -9.51 13.06
C CYS A 193 8.10 -9.07 13.84
N SER A 194 6.94 -9.17 13.20
CA SER A 194 5.65 -9.05 13.87
C SER A 194 5.00 -10.43 14.03
N TRP A 195 4.53 -10.71 15.24
CA TRP A 195 3.50 -11.70 15.49
C TRP A 195 2.17 -10.96 15.45
N GLN A 196 1.29 -11.28 14.52
CA GLN A 196 0.12 -10.46 14.28
C GLN A 196 -1.07 -11.25 13.77
N GLY A 197 -2.26 -10.75 14.04
CA GLY A 197 -3.50 -11.32 13.57
C GLY A 197 -4.69 -10.39 13.80
N LEU A 198 -5.84 -10.88 13.38
CA LEU A 198 -7.13 -10.30 13.66
C LEU A 198 -7.87 -11.23 14.59
N VAL A 199 -8.42 -10.72 15.69
CA VAL A 199 -9.17 -11.52 16.68
C VAL A 199 -10.44 -10.77 17.06
N THR A 200 -11.49 -11.51 17.34
CA THR A 200 -12.74 -10.96 17.85
C THR A 200 -12.70 -10.94 19.38
N LEU A 201 -12.78 -9.75 19.98
CA LEU A 201 -12.63 -9.52 21.42
C LEU A 201 -13.87 -8.81 22.02
N PRO A 202 -15.03 -9.45 22.11
CA PRO A 202 -16.23 -8.79 22.63
C PRO A 202 -16.11 -8.40 24.12
N GLU A 203 -15.17 -9.01 24.85
CA GLU A 203 -14.95 -8.82 26.29
C GLU A 203 -14.05 -7.62 26.62
N ILE A 204 -13.55 -6.90 25.62
CA ILE A 204 -12.68 -5.72 25.80
C ILE A 204 -13.27 -4.50 25.09
N PRO A 205 -14.46 -4.01 25.53
CA PRO A 205 -15.18 -2.95 24.85
C PRO A 205 -14.39 -1.62 24.81
N GLU A 206 -13.50 -1.36 25.75
CA GLU A 206 -12.63 -0.19 25.74
C GLU A 206 -11.67 -0.15 24.53
N ILE A 207 -11.50 -1.25 23.82
CA ILE A 207 -10.78 -1.33 22.55
C ILE A 207 -11.77 -1.42 21.39
N THR A 208 -12.70 -2.37 21.43
CA THR A 208 -13.60 -2.71 20.32
C THR A 208 -14.60 -1.59 20.03
N ASP A 209 -15.16 -0.97 21.07
CA ASP A 209 -16.13 0.13 20.93
C ASP A 209 -15.46 1.51 20.82
N SER A 210 -14.12 1.52 20.68
CA SER A 210 -13.33 2.74 20.61
C SER A 210 -12.97 3.09 19.16
N ASP A 211 -12.86 4.38 18.88
CA ASP A 211 -12.21 4.92 17.69
C ASP A 211 -10.70 5.22 17.91
N ALA A 212 -10.17 4.77 19.05
CA ALA A 212 -8.80 4.98 19.46
C ALA A 212 -7.95 3.72 19.29
N ALA A 213 -6.90 3.82 18.51
CA ALA A 213 -5.86 2.82 18.41
C ALA A 213 -4.86 2.96 19.58
N LEU A 214 -4.37 1.84 20.09
CA LEU A 214 -3.40 1.79 21.18
C LEU A 214 -2.07 1.20 20.70
N MET A 215 -0.97 1.90 20.99
CA MET A 215 0.39 1.40 20.85
C MET A 215 1.07 1.37 22.20
N ILE A 216 1.69 0.26 22.56
CA ILE A 216 2.46 0.11 23.78
C ILE A 216 3.92 -0.14 23.41
N ILE A 217 4.81 0.69 23.91
CA ILE A 217 6.22 0.74 23.53
C ILE A 217 7.10 0.41 24.74
N GLY A 218 7.99 -0.56 24.56
CA GLY A 218 8.91 -0.97 25.59
C GLY A 218 10.27 -1.36 25.05
N ALA A 219 11.25 -1.46 25.93
CA ALA A 219 12.63 -1.79 25.57
C ALA A 219 12.80 -3.16 24.89
N ARG A 220 11.87 -4.10 25.16
CA ARG A 220 11.93 -5.47 24.64
C ARG A 220 11.09 -5.69 23.38
N GLY A 221 10.31 -4.70 22.96
CA GLY A 221 9.42 -4.81 21.81
C GLY A 221 8.30 -3.78 21.85
N ASN A 222 7.44 -3.84 20.85
CA ASN A 222 6.26 -2.99 20.71
C ASN A 222 5.02 -3.86 20.54
N LEU A 223 3.88 -3.29 20.89
CA LEU A 223 2.58 -3.94 20.74
C LEU A 223 1.58 -2.93 20.24
N GLY A 224 0.66 -3.38 19.40
CA GLY A 224 -0.47 -2.57 18.97
C GLY A 224 -1.78 -3.32 19.07
N LEU A 225 -2.82 -2.59 19.50
CA LEU A 225 -4.20 -3.04 19.58
C LEU A 225 -5.07 -2.00 18.90
N TRP A 226 -5.56 -2.33 17.72
CA TRP A 226 -6.28 -1.39 16.87
C TRP A 226 -7.66 -1.93 16.51
N PRO A 227 -8.76 -1.23 16.82
CA PRO A 227 -10.10 -1.66 16.44
C PRO A 227 -10.20 -1.73 14.91
N ALA A 228 -10.77 -2.84 14.40
CA ALA A 228 -10.84 -3.12 12.97
C ALA A 228 -12.26 -3.22 12.41
N GLY A 229 -13.26 -2.95 13.23
CA GLY A 229 -14.70 -2.94 12.92
C GLY A 229 -15.45 -4.06 13.63
N GLY A 230 -16.65 -3.75 14.13
CA GLY A 230 -17.37 -4.64 15.02
C GLY A 230 -16.55 -4.95 16.27
N SER A 231 -16.50 -6.21 16.67
CA SER A 231 -15.66 -6.66 17.79
C SER A 231 -14.26 -7.12 17.37
N ASP A 232 -13.85 -6.85 16.12
CA ASP A 232 -12.55 -7.28 15.62
C ASP A 232 -11.45 -6.29 16.01
N VAL A 233 -10.34 -6.83 16.50
CA VAL A 233 -9.12 -6.09 16.86
C VAL A 233 -7.94 -6.64 16.07
N GLN A 234 -7.25 -5.76 15.35
CA GLN A 234 -5.92 -6.06 14.84
C GLN A 234 -4.93 -5.94 15.98
N TRP A 235 -4.23 -7.02 16.25
CA TRP A 235 -3.15 -7.04 17.23
C TRP A 235 -1.83 -7.36 16.55
N TRP A 236 -0.73 -6.86 17.13
CA TRP A 236 0.61 -7.30 16.78
C TRP A 236 1.56 -7.15 17.96
N PHE A 237 2.57 -8.02 17.97
CA PHE A 237 3.70 -7.99 18.89
C PHE A 237 4.98 -7.97 18.04
N ASP A 238 5.74 -6.88 18.11
CA ASP A 238 7.00 -6.75 17.41
C ASP A 238 8.15 -7.19 18.29
N LEU A 239 8.94 -8.13 17.80
CA LEU A 239 10.07 -8.76 18.49
C LEU A 239 11.33 -8.74 17.62
N PRO A 240 12.54 -8.75 18.22
CA PRO A 240 13.77 -9.02 17.50
C PRO A 240 13.70 -10.34 16.74
N TRP A 241 14.30 -10.39 15.56
CA TRP A 241 14.31 -11.57 14.70
C TRP A 241 15.63 -11.69 13.95
N SER A 242 16.09 -12.94 13.74
CA SER A 242 17.25 -13.29 12.93
C SER A 242 16.94 -14.48 12.02
N TYR A 243 17.81 -14.75 11.05
CA TYR A 243 17.65 -15.93 10.17
C TYR A 243 17.77 -17.26 10.93
N ASP A 244 18.45 -17.28 12.08
CA ASP A 244 18.60 -18.47 12.93
C ASP A 244 17.43 -18.66 13.89
N PHE A 245 16.38 -17.82 13.78
CA PHE A 245 15.20 -17.92 14.62
C PHE A 245 14.46 -19.22 14.36
N VAL A 246 14.36 -20.05 15.40
CA VAL A 246 13.55 -21.27 15.39
C VAL A 246 12.20 -20.97 16.03
N ARG A 247 11.13 -21.14 15.24
CA ARG A 247 9.76 -20.95 15.73
C ARG A 247 9.45 -21.98 16.84
N PRO A 248 9.06 -21.55 18.06
CA PRO A 248 8.71 -22.48 19.13
C PRO A 248 7.46 -23.31 18.77
N GLN A 249 7.34 -24.48 19.38
CA GLN A 249 6.16 -25.32 19.22
C GLN A 249 4.89 -24.65 19.77
N ARG A 250 5.04 -23.92 20.87
CA ARG A 250 3.96 -23.15 21.53
C ARG A 250 4.31 -21.65 21.55
N PRO A 251 4.16 -20.97 20.42
CA PRO A 251 4.55 -19.57 20.30
C PRO A 251 3.78 -18.65 21.24
N ILE A 252 2.54 -18.97 21.60
CA ILE A 252 1.76 -18.14 22.51
C ILE A 252 2.40 -18.08 23.92
N GLU A 253 3.01 -19.14 24.40
CA GLU A 253 3.70 -19.15 25.69
C GLU A 253 4.94 -18.25 25.66
N MET A 254 5.68 -18.28 24.56
CA MET A 254 6.82 -17.37 24.37
C MET A 254 6.34 -15.91 24.38
N ILE A 255 5.26 -15.57 23.66
CA ILE A 255 4.73 -14.21 23.62
C ILE A 255 4.24 -13.78 25.00
N ARG A 256 3.47 -14.62 25.70
CA ARG A 256 3.01 -14.34 27.07
C ARG A 256 4.16 -14.08 28.02
N SER A 257 5.21 -14.92 28.00
CA SER A 257 6.39 -14.74 28.82
C SER A 257 7.14 -13.45 28.50
N HIS A 258 7.25 -13.09 27.23
CA HIS A 258 7.97 -11.89 26.80
C HIS A 258 7.28 -10.60 27.22
N PHE A 259 5.95 -10.55 27.17
CA PHE A 259 5.13 -9.37 27.47
C PHE A 259 4.49 -9.42 28.87
N ALA A 260 4.86 -10.39 29.70
CA ALA A 260 4.37 -10.50 31.08
C ALA A 260 4.63 -9.20 31.88
N GLY A 261 3.63 -8.75 32.63
CA GLY A 261 3.70 -7.56 33.49
C GLY A 261 3.65 -6.24 32.72
N TRP A 262 3.26 -6.25 31.48
CA TRP A 262 2.91 -5.02 30.76
C TRP A 262 1.54 -4.51 31.22
N SER A 263 1.28 -3.22 30.98
CA SER A 263 0.03 -2.59 31.41
C SER A 263 -1.20 -3.25 30.77
N ASP A 264 -2.31 -3.22 31.50
CA ASP A 264 -3.62 -3.52 30.94
C ASP A 264 -3.89 -2.68 29.68
N PRO A 265 -4.44 -3.25 28.57
CA PRO A 265 -5.15 -4.55 28.49
C PRO A 265 -4.31 -5.74 27.95
N VAL A 266 -2.98 -5.69 28.01
CA VAL A 266 -2.10 -6.70 27.36
C VAL A 266 -2.38 -8.09 27.88
N ASP A 267 -2.43 -8.27 29.18
CA ASP A 267 -2.64 -9.60 29.79
C ASP A 267 -4.00 -10.18 29.40
N ARG A 268 -5.06 -9.34 29.28
CA ARG A 268 -6.38 -9.79 28.84
C ARG A 268 -6.38 -10.24 27.39
N VAL A 269 -5.75 -9.47 26.49
CA VAL A 269 -5.61 -9.87 25.08
C VAL A 269 -4.79 -11.16 24.96
N LEU A 270 -3.68 -11.27 25.69
CA LEU A 270 -2.86 -12.47 25.66
C LEU A 270 -3.58 -13.71 26.23
N ALA A 271 -4.52 -13.53 27.17
CA ALA A 271 -5.33 -14.62 27.69
C ALA A 271 -6.28 -15.22 26.65
N THR A 272 -6.77 -14.40 25.70
CA THR A 272 -7.69 -14.84 24.65
C THR A 272 -6.99 -15.48 23.46
N LEU A 273 -5.73 -15.12 23.17
CA LEU A 273 -4.98 -15.63 22.02
C LEU A 273 -4.49 -17.07 22.25
N THR A 274 -4.51 -17.85 21.18
CA THR A 274 -4.07 -19.25 21.12
C THR A 274 -2.94 -19.43 20.10
N ASP A 275 -2.35 -20.62 20.04
CA ASP A 275 -1.34 -20.94 19.02
C ASP A 275 -1.92 -20.93 17.58
N ASP A 276 -3.24 -21.17 17.41
CA ASP A 276 -3.93 -21.09 16.12
C ASP A 276 -3.98 -19.66 15.59
N ASP A 277 -4.16 -18.67 16.44
CA ASP A 277 -4.12 -17.25 16.06
C ASP A 277 -2.73 -16.83 15.57
N LEU A 278 -1.70 -17.55 16.00
CA LEU A 278 -0.30 -17.35 15.66
C LEU A 278 0.18 -18.26 14.51
N ALA A 279 -0.68 -19.10 13.92
CA ALA A 279 -0.29 -20.16 12.97
C ALA A 279 0.55 -19.64 11.80
N HIS A 280 0.27 -18.44 11.31
CA HIS A 280 0.95 -17.80 10.19
C HIS A 280 2.11 -16.88 10.60
N SER A 281 2.30 -16.63 11.90
CA SER A 281 3.36 -15.79 12.45
C SER A 281 4.64 -16.60 12.72
N PRO A 282 5.83 -15.96 12.82
CA PRO A 282 6.05 -14.53 12.67
C PRO A 282 6.15 -14.07 11.21
N PHE A 283 5.95 -12.75 11.02
CA PHE A 283 6.18 -12.07 9.75
C PHE A 283 7.45 -11.23 9.86
N PRO A 284 8.61 -11.70 9.36
CA PRO A 284 9.84 -10.92 9.38
C PRO A 284 9.70 -9.63 8.59
N HIS A 285 10.25 -8.55 9.12
CA HIS A 285 10.26 -7.27 8.46
C HIS A 285 11.41 -7.20 7.45
N PHE A 286 11.05 -6.89 6.21
CA PHE A 286 11.99 -6.71 5.14
C PHE A 286 11.97 -5.28 4.61
N ARG A 287 13.07 -4.88 4.00
CA ARG A 287 13.21 -3.62 3.29
C ARG A 287 13.87 -3.83 1.95
N HIS A 288 13.21 -3.42 0.87
CA HIS A 288 13.82 -3.39 -0.45
C HIS A 288 14.73 -2.16 -0.62
N PRO A 289 15.92 -2.32 -1.23
CA PRO A 289 16.56 -1.22 -1.92
C PRO A 289 15.66 -0.81 -3.09
N ILE A 290 15.22 0.45 -3.12
CA ILE A 290 14.29 0.93 -4.15
C ILE A 290 15.02 0.99 -5.49
N PRO A 291 14.52 0.32 -6.55
CA PRO A 291 15.19 0.25 -7.83
C PRO A 291 15.29 1.64 -8.49
N ARG A 292 16.29 1.82 -9.33
CA ARG A 292 16.45 3.08 -10.08
C ARG A 292 15.39 3.20 -11.16
N ALA A 293 15.15 2.11 -11.87
CA ALA A 293 14.16 1.99 -12.93
C ALA A 293 13.78 0.50 -13.13
N GLY A 294 12.67 0.25 -13.84
CA GLY A 294 12.39 -1.03 -14.47
C GLY A 294 13.19 -1.21 -15.77
N ALA A 295 12.82 -2.15 -16.61
CA ALA A 295 13.50 -2.45 -17.87
C ALA A 295 12.50 -2.45 -19.04
N GLY A 296 12.77 -1.68 -20.10
CA GLY A 296 11.87 -1.59 -21.25
C GLY A 296 10.44 -1.29 -20.83
N PRO A 297 9.42 -2.03 -21.33
CA PRO A 297 8.02 -1.86 -20.99
C PRO A 297 7.61 -2.59 -19.70
N VAL A 298 8.56 -2.90 -18.81
CA VAL A 298 8.29 -3.54 -17.50
C VAL A 298 8.53 -2.57 -16.35
N THR A 299 7.63 -2.55 -15.38
CA THR A 299 7.73 -1.78 -14.15
C THR A 299 7.24 -2.54 -12.93
N LEU A 300 7.53 -2.01 -11.73
CA LEU A 300 7.17 -2.59 -10.43
C LEU A 300 6.24 -1.65 -9.67
N LEU A 301 5.39 -2.23 -8.81
CA LEU A 301 4.42 -1.50 -8.00
C LEU A 301 4.29 -2.16 -6.61
N GLY A 302 4.03 -1.34 -5.58
CA GLY A 302 3.81 -1.84 -4.21
C GLY A 302 5.01 -2.60 -3.65
N ASP A 303 4.75 -3.69 -2.94
CA ASP A 303 5.79 -4.48 -2.26
C ASP A 303 6.82 -5.10 -3.23
N ALA A 304 6.46 -5.37 -4.48
CA ALA A 304 7.42 -5.76 -5.50
C ALA A 304 8.48 -4.68 -5.76
N ALA A 305 8.11 -3.41 -5.64
CA ALA A 305 9.01 -2.28 -5.82
C ALA A 305 9.72 -1.86 -4.53
N HIS A 306 9.02 -1.87 -3.37
CA HIS A 306 9.46 -1.13 -2.21
C HIS A 306 8.94 -1.65 -0.87
N THR A 307 8.91 -2.96 -0.65
CA THR A 307 8.63 -3.51 0.69
C THR A 307 9.38 -2.72 1.74
N MET A 308 8.68 -2.37 2.82
CA MET A 308 9.20 -1.58 3.93
C MET A 308 8.64 -2.07 5.26
N PRO A 309 9.31 -1.77 6.40
CA PRO A 309 8.78 -2.09 7.72
C PRO A 309 7.38 -1.50 7.95
N PRO A 310 6.49 -2.20 8.67
CA PRO A 310 5.09 -1.78 8.84
C PRO A 310 4.88 -0.61 9.81
N THR A 311 5.91 -0.13 10.48
CA THR A 311 5.89 0.80 11.61
C THR A 311 5.11 2.12 11.37
N LEU A 312 5.03 2.59 10.13
CA LEU A 312 4.22 3.76 9.77
C LEU A 312 2.91 3.38 9.07
N ALA A 313 2.60 2.09 8.95
CA ALA A 313 1.44 1.57 8.25
C ALA A 313 1.27 2.18 6.83
N GLN A 314 2.40 2.42 6.11
CA GLN A 314 2.38 3.10 4.81
C GLN A 314 2.50 2.17 3.59
N GLY A 315 2.84 0.88 3.74
CA GLY A 315 3.07 -0.02 2.61
C GLY A 315 1.91 -0.05 1.62
N THR A 316 0.71 -0.39 2.09
CA THR A 316 -0.52 -0.40 1.29
C THR A 316 -0.86 0.98 0.71
N ASN A 317 -0.71 2.04 1.51
CA ASN A 317 -0.99 3.41 1.06
C ASN A 317 -0.02 3.86 -0.05
N GLN A 318 1.25 3.47 0.02
CA GLN A 318 2.21 3.77 -1.04
C GLN A 318 1.92 2.99 -2.32
N ALA A 319 1.44 1.74 -2.23
CA ALA A 319 0.99 0.96 -3.38
C ALA A 319 -0.23 1.60 -4.08
N LEU A 320 -1.19 2.11 -3.30
CA LEU A 320 -2.32 2.88 -3.84
C LEU A 320 -1.86 4.17 -4.54
N LEU A 321 -0.89 4.88 -3.96
CA LEU A 321 -0.28 6.05 -4.58
C LEU A 321 0.49 5.73 -5.87
N ASP A 322 1.15 4.58 -5.91
CA ASP A 322 1.79 4.08 -7.14
C ASP A 322 0.77 3.89 -8.25
N THR A 323 -0.36 3.24 -7.92
CA THR A 323 -1.48 3.04 -8.85
C THR A 323 -1.89 4.35 -9.52
N MET A 324 -2.14 5.40 -8.73
CA MET A 324 -2.59 6.67 -9.28
C MET A 324 -1.54 7.32 -10.19
N VAL A 325 -0.27 7.28 -9.80
CA VAL A 325 0.81 7.90 -10.59
C VAL A 325 1.07 7.12 -11.87
N LEU A 326 0.97 5.78 -11.82
CA LEU A 326 1.16 4.92 -12.99
C LEU A 326 -0.01 5.07 -13.99
N CYS A 327 -1.26 5.03 -13.54
CA CYS A 327 -2.42 5.31 -14.39
C CYS A 327 -2.28 6.68 -15.07
N ARG A 328 -1.87 7.71 -14.32
CA ARG A 328 -1.61 9.04 -14.88
C ARG A 328 -0.51 9.03 -15.93
N ALA A 329 0.59 8.30 -15.70
CA ALA A 329 1.69 8.19 -16.64
C ALA A 329 1.25 7.62 -18.00
N LEU A 330 0.46 6.53 -17.96
CA LEU A 330 -0.05 5.86 -19.14
C LEU A 330 -1.17 6.66 -19.84
N ALA A 331 -2.04 7.33 -19.08
CA ALA A 331 -3.04 8.24 -19.66
C ALA A 331 -2.39 9.43 -20.36
N ASP A 332 -1.33 10.04 -19.81
CA ASP A 332 -0.58 11.13 -20.45
C ASP A 332 0.17 10.64 -21.69
N PHE A 333 0.66 9.40 -21.69
CA PHE A 333 1.24 8.76 -22.86
C PHE A 333 0.20 8.62 -23.99
N ARG A 334 -0.97 8.04 -23.73
CA ARG A 334 -2.03 7.88 -24.72
C ARG A 334 -2.49 9.22 -25.31
N ARG A 335 -2.70 10.23 -24.49
CA ARG A 335 -3.11 11.59 -24.94
C ARG A 335 -2.04 12.31 -25.74
N GLY A 336 -0.85 11.76 -25.85
CA GLY A 336 0.27 12.43 -26.54
C GLY A 336 0.73 13.73 -25.89
N THR A 337 0.37 13.97 -24.61
CA THR A 337 0.76 15.19 -23.88
C THR A 337 2.22 15.18 -23.45
N ARG A 338 2.92 14.07 -23.66
CA ARG A 338 4.36 13.92 -23.45
C ARG A 338 5.14 14.28 -24.73
N ARG A 339 6.47 14.43 -24.60
CA ARG A 339 7.36 14.78 -25.74
C ARG A 339 7.05 13.96 -26.99
N ARG A 340 7.10 14.58 -28.17
CA ARG A 340 7.04 13.87 -29.46
C ARG A 340 8.06 12.73 -29.49
N GLY A 341 7.62 11.50 -29.85
CA GLY A 341 8.47 10.31 -29.90
C GLY A 341 8.67 9.56 -28.57
N ALA A 342 7.98 9.95 -27.48
CA ALA A 342 8.00 9.16 -26.25
C ALA A 342 7.31 7.81 -26.47
N ASP A 343 7.99 6.73 -26.08
CA ASP A 343 7.47 5.38 -26.02
C ASP A 343 6.81 5.08 -24.65
N VAL A 344 6.20 3.92 -24.52
CA VAL A 344 5.56 3.51 -23.26
C VAL A 344 6.58 3.36 -22.14
N SER A 345 7.80 2.91 -22.43
CA SER A 345 8.88 2.76 -21.46
C SER A 345 9.24 4.11 -20.83
N SER A 346 9.23 5.19 -21.61
CA SER A 346 9.45 6.55 -21.11
C SER A 346 8.36 7.00 -20.11
N ALA A 347 7.11 6.56 -20.32
CA ALA A 347 6.02 6.84 -19.38
C ALA A 347 6.24 6.09 -18.05
N LEU A 348 6.67 4.82 -18.12
CA LEU A 348 7.01 4.02 -16.94
C LEU A 348 8.20 4.62 -16.17
N ARG A 349 9.27 5.05 -16.85
CA ARG A 349 10.43 5.74 -16.22
C ARG A 349 10.02 7.02 -15.51
N TRP A 350 9.04 7.75 -16.05
CA TRP A 350 8.52 8.94 -15.37
C TRP A 350 7.75 8.58 -14.09
N TYR A 351 6.92 7.55 -14.11
CA TYR A 351 6.25 7.02 -12.93
C TYR A 351 7.27 6.71 -11.84
N GLU A 352 8.27 5.90 -12.15
CA GLU A 352 9.30 5.46 -11.22
C GLU A 352 10.10 6.65 -10.65
N LYS A 353 10.53 7.57 -11.50
CA LYS A 353 11.25 8.79 -11.06
C LYS A 353 10.38 9.64 -10.12
N THR A 354 9.08 9.75 -10.41
CA THR A 354 8.14 10.54 -9.61
C THR A 354 7.93 9.92 -8.23
N ARG A 355 7.84 8.59 -8.15
CA ARG A 355 7.60 7.87 -6.89
C ARG A 355 8.85 7.67 -6.05
N ARG A 356 9.97 7.38 -6.68
CA ARG A 356 11.20 6.91 -6.05
C ARG A 356 11.63 7.73 -4.83
N ARG A 357 11.78 9.04 -4.94
CA ARG A 357 12.25 9.90 -3.83
C ARG A 357 11.28 9.89 -2.66
N LYS A 358 9.98 9.88 -2.94
CA LYS A 358 8.92 9.88 -1.93
C LYS A 358 8.87 8.57 -1.17
N VAL A 359 8.88 7.46 -1.91
CA VAL A 359 8.91 6.11 -1.33
C VAL A 359 10.19 5.87 -0.52
N MET A 360 11.34 6.36 -1.00
CA MET A 360 12.60 6.30 -0.24
C MET A 360 12.49 7.02 1.11
N ALA A 361 11.89 8.21 1.14
CA ALA A 361 11.69 8.96 2.38
C ALA A 361 10.77 8.21 3.35
N VAL A 362 9.67 7.63 2.84
CA VAL A 362 8.74 6.83 3.66
C VAL A 362 9.42 5.56 4.18
N SER A 363 10.11 4.82 3.30
CA SER A 363 10.83 3.59 3.68
C SER A 363 11.94 3.86 4.71
N TRP A 364 12.66 4.98 4.58
CA TRP A 364 13.63 5.40 5.57
C TRP A 364 12.96 5.75 6.91
N ALA A 365 11.93 6.58 6.90
CA ALA A 365 11.19 6.96 8.10
C ALA A 365 10.57 5.74 8.80
N ALA A 366 10.02 4.78 8.04
CA ALA A 366 9.47 3.54 8.59
C ALA A 366 10.54 2.62 9.19
N SER A 367 11.82 2.78 8.82
CA SER A 367 12.91 1.96 9.36
C SER A 367 13.44 2.46 10.70
N LEU A 368 13.23 3.73 11.05
CA LEU A 368 13.75 4.33 12.29
C LEU A 368 13.15 3.73 13.58
N PRO A 369 11.80 3.60 13.69
CA PRO A 369 11.19 3.08 14.92
C PRO A 369 11.49 1.61 15.18
N VAL A 370 11.77 0.82 14.14
CA VAL A 370 12.05 -0.62 14.26
C VAL A 370 13.31 -0.88 15.07
N SER A 371 14.35 -0.08 14.84
CA SER A 371 15.65 -0.26 15.50
C SER A 371 15.86 0.60 16.74
N HIS A 372 15.04 1.62 16.96
CA HIS A 372 15.28 2.66 17.97
C HIS A 372 13.99 3.20 18.62
N GLY A 373 12.95 2.38 18.79
CA GLY A 373 11.62 2.82 19.22
C GLY A 373 11.64 3.74 20.46
N GLU A 374 12.36 3.38 21.52
CA GLU A 374 12.47 4.22 22.71
C GLU A 374 13.26 5.50 22.47
N PHE A 375 14.33 5.46 21.68
CA PHE A 375 15.15 6.63 21.34
C PHE A 375 14.42 7.62 20.43
N VAL A 376 13.54 7.14 19.56
CA VAL A 376 12.78 7.99 18.64
C VAL A 376 11.55 8.60 19.33
N LEU A 377 10.85 7.82 20.16
CA LEU A 377 9.59 8.24 20.77
C LEU A 377 9.78 8.91 22.13
N GLY A 378 10.89 8.62 22.85
CA GLY A 378 11.23 9.34 24.08
C GLY A 378 11.35 10.85 23.88
N PRO A 379 12.17 11.36 22.94
CA PRO A 379 12.19 12.78 22.58
C PRO A 379 10.89 13.28 21.98
N ALA A 380 10.15 12.44 21.25
CA ALA A 380 8.84 12.84 20.69
C ALA A 380 7.81 13.13 21.79
N ALA A 381 7.91 12.48 22.95
CA ALA A 381 7.07 12.78 24.12
C ALA A 381 7.26 14.22 24.68
N LEU A 382 8.37 14.88 24.35
CA LEU A 382 8.61 16.28 24.69
C LEU A 382 7.99 17.26 23.71
N ILE A 383 7.51 16.75 22.55
CA ILE A 383 6.89 17.54 21.49
C ILE A 383 5.38 17.55 21.72
N SER A 384 4.75 18.72 21.71
CA SER A 384 3.29 18.78 21.87
C SER A 384 2.56 17.97 20.81
N ASP A 385 1.45 17.30 21.18
CA ASP A 385 0.63 16.48 20.28
C ASP A 385 0.19 17.26 19.03
N ARG A 386 -0.12 18.55 19.16
CA ARG A 386 -0.45 19.45 18.04
C ARG A 386 0.67 19.55 17.00
N LEU A 387 1.91 19.59 17.46
CA LEU A 387 3.07 19.66 16.57
C LEU A 387 3.35 18.33 15.90
N GLN A 388 3.18 17.21 16.63
CA GLN A 388 3.28 15.87 16.07
C GLN A 388 2.25 15.65 14.95
N VAL A 389 0.98 16.04 15.17
CA VAL A 389 -0.09 16.00 14.14
C VAL A 389 0.29 16.85 12.92
N ARG A 390 0.83 18.06 13.12
CA ARG A 390 1.27 18.92 12.02
C ARG A 390 2.41 18.29 11.23
N ALA A 391 3.41 17.74 11.92
CA ALA A 391 4.56 17.10 11.29
C ALA A 391 4.15 15.88 10.46
N LEU A 392 3.33 14.97 11.01
CA LEU A 392 2.82 13.80 10.29
C LEU A 392 1.93 14.21 9.11
N THR A 393 1.06 15.20 9.29
CA THR A 393 0.23 15.73 8.19
C THR A 393 1.09 16.28 7.05
N ALA A 394 2.12 17.07 7.38
CA ALA A 394 3.06 17.60 6.39
C ALA A 394 3.85 16.50 5.70
N PHE A 395 4.30 15.49 6.44
CA PHE A 395 4.98 14.32 5.91
C PHE A 395 4.10 13.55 4.91
N LEU A 396 2.86 13.24 5.28
CA LEU A 396 1.90 12.55 4.39
C LEU A 396 1.63 13.36 3.12
N ARG A 397 1.48 14.70 3.23
CA ARG A 397 1.35 15.58 2.07
C ARG A 397 2.58 15.55 1.18
N ALA A 398 3.76 15.68 1.74
CA ALA A 398 5.02 15.72 1.01
C ALA A 398 5.32 14.41 0.27
N THR A 399 4.95 13.28 0.87
CA THR A 399 5.15 11.94 0.31
C THR A 399 4.05 11.51 -0.66
N SER A 400 2.91 12.21 -0.68
CA SER A 400 1.83 12.01 -1.64
C SER A 400 2.11 12.67 -3.00
N HIS A 401 1.34 12.36 -4.04
CA HIS A 401 1.47 12.99 -5.34
C HIS A 401 0.91 14.44 -5.30
N ARG A 402 1.54 15.39 -6.05
CA ARG A 402 1.14 16.82 -6.05
C ARG A 402 -0.34 17.06 -6.37
N ARG A 403 -0.94 16.29 -7.29
CA ARG A 403 -2.36 16.40 -7.62
C ARG A 403 -3.25 15.94 -6.47
N MET A 404 -2.87 14.89 -5.75
CA MET A 404 -3.58 14.49 -4.54
C MET A 404 -3.60 15.59 -3.50
N SER A 405 -2.48 16.28 -3.31
CA SER A 405 -2.44 17.42 -2.39
C SER A 405 -3.40 18.54 -2.80
N ALA A 406 -3.58 18.76 -4.11
CA ALA A 406 -4.55 19.73 -4.63
C ALA A 406 -6.00 19.23 -4.50
N ASP A 407 -6.24 17.94 -4.71
CA ASP A 407 -7.56 17.32 -4.55
C ASP A 407 -7.97 17.23 -3.09
N ILE A 408 -7.06 16.88 -2.20
CA ILE A 408 -7.24 16.96 -0.74
C ILE A 408 -7.57 18.39 -0.32
N SER A 409 -6.90 19.40 -0.85
CA SER A 409 -7.16 20.81 -0.52
C SER A 409 -8.53 21.28 -1.03
N ARG A 410 -8.98 20.79 -2.19
CA ARG A 410 -10.32 21.07 -2.73
C ARG A 410 -11.41 20.43 -1.89
N ASN A 411 -11.23 19.18 -1.49
CA ASN A 411 -12.19 18.45 -0.64
C ASN A 411 -12.35 19.09 0.75
N LEU A 412 -11.30 19.73 1.28
CA LEU A 412 -11.40 20.53 2.51
C LEU A 412 -12.34 21.72 2.35
N GLY A 413 -12.45 22.32 1.15
CA GLY A 413 -13.41 23.38 0.85
C GLY A 413 -14.85 22.90 0.79
N VAL A 414 -15.09 21.67 0.34
CA VAL A 414 -16.43 21.07 0.27
C VAL A 414 -16.93 20.62 1.64
N ALA A 415 -16.05 20.08 2.48
CA ALA A 415 -16.40 19.63 3.84
C ALA A 415 -16.80 20.81 4.76
N ALA A 416 -16.37 22.04 4.47
CA ALA A 416 -16.76 23.23 5.20
C ALA A 416 -18.20 23.71 4.90
N THR A 417 -18.88 23.10 3.93
CA THR A 417 -20.21 23.48 3.45
C THR A 417 -21.30 22.43 3.70
N VAL A 418 -21.08 21.45 4.60
CA VAL A 418 -22.17 20.56 5.04
C VAL A 418 -23.14 21.39 5.87
N PRO A 419 -24.40 21.64 5.43
CA PRO A 419 -25.35 22.39 6.19
C PRO A 419 -25.70 21.61 7.46
N SER A 420 -25.61 22.27 8.60
CA SER A 420 -26.30 21.84 9.82
C SER A 420 -27.79 21.72 9.48
N SER A 421 -28.28 20.50 9.35
CA SER A 421 -29.73 20.23 9.27
C SER A 421 -30.38 20.50 10.62
N PRO A 422 -31.62 20.99 10.62
CA PRO A 422 -32.31 21.59 11.76
C PRO A 422 -32.67 20.60 12.87
#